data_488be2f6ea37eecd48651ea05a015d91
#
_entry.id   488be2f6ea37eecd48651ea05a015d91
#
_cell.length_a   1.000
_cell.length_b   1.000
_cell.length_c   1.000
_cell.angle_alpha   90.00
_cell.angle_beta   90.00
_cell.angle_gamma   90.00
#
_symmetry.space_group_name_H-M   'P 1'
#
loop_
_entity.id
_entity.type
_entity.pdbx_description
1 polymer ?
#
loop_
_entity_poly.entity_id
_entity_poly.type
_entity_poly.pdbx_seq_one_letter_code
_entity_poly.pdbx_strand_id
1 'polypeptide(L)'
;MMALNLHGVGDLRYEEVPFPERKPGEVLLKIKAVGICGSDIPRVFIKGTYHFPTIIGHEFAGEIVEAEDSELVGRGASVFPLLPCGKCSACQEENYARCSSYDYYGSRRDGAMAEYIAVKQENLCLLPKEVAYEEAAMSEPAAVALHAFKKSGVGRGDTLLIYGIGTIGLIVAQWAKATGVKNIILAARTDDKVEFSKKLGFSLAVNAKKDNLAKLVQEATNGLGVDACIEGTGAPEPWEECISLAKAGGRVVCLGNPLGGMSLFQDAYWKILRKELTLVGTWNSSFGSRENDWREAVQAMQDKRLDLKSLITHRFSLAEYQEAFSLMHERREMYCKVMFVM
;
A
#
# COMPACT_ATOMS: atom_id res chain seq x y z
N MET A 1 -24.41 14.96 0.88
CA MET A 1 -23.96 13.58 1.09
C MET A 1 -23.16 13.46 2.37
N MET A 2 -23.12 12.29 2.98
CA MET A 2 -22.31 12.06 4.17
C MET A 2 -20.85 11.79 3.82
N ALA A 3 -19.92 12.33 4.63
CA ALA A 3 -18.46 12.15 4.45
C ALA A 3 -17.71 12.24 5.78
N LEU A 4 -16.47 11.69 5.78
CA LEU A 4 -15.49 11.93 6.84
C LEU A 4 -14.60 13.10 6.45
N ASN A 5 -14.85 14.25 7.05
CA ASN A 5 -14.22 15.52 6.76
C ASN A 5 -13.26 15.91 7.88
N LEU A 6 -11.98 16.08 7.55
CA LEU A 6 -10.93 16.45 8.50
C LEU A 6 -10.81 17.98 8.55
N HIS A 7 -11.24 18.60 9.65
CA HIS A 7 -11.24 20.05 9.87
C HIS A 7 -9.92 20.56 10.49
N GLY A 8 -9.18 19.67 11.09
CA GLY A 8 -7.90 19.96 11.75
C GLY A 8 -7.32 18.69 12.34
N VAL A 9 -6.10 18.76 12.88
CA VAL A 9 -5.48 17.63 13.57
C VAL A 9 -6.34 17.25 14.78
N GLY A 10 -6.79 15.98 14.80
CA GLY A 10 -7.69 15.45 15.83
C GLY A 10 -9.17 15.78 15.63
N ASP A 11 -9.54 16.56 14.61
CA ASP A 11 -10.91 16.97 14.35
C ASP A 11 -11.46 16.36 13.06
N LEU A 12 -11.65 15.03 13.07
CA LEU A 12 -12.32 14.28 12.01
C LEU A 12 -13.80 14.17 12.33
N ARG A 13 -14.67 14.55 11.38
CA ARG A 13 -16.12 14.58 11.54
C ARG A 13 -16.82 13.75 10.50
N TYR A 14 -17.86 13.01 10.92
CA TYR A 14 -18.83 12.43 10.03
C TYR A 14 -20.00 13.41 9.90
N GLU A 15 -20.09 14.06 8.75
CA GLU A 15 -21.00 15.18 8.56
C GLU A 15 -21.57 15.25 7.14
N GLU A 16 -22.61 16.02 6.97
CA GLU A 16 -23.16 16.31 5.65
C GLU A 16 -22.31 17.37 4.94
N VAL A 17 -21.90 17.05 3.71
CA VAL A 17 -21.13 17.94 2.83
C VAL A 17 -21.86 18.12 1.49
N PRO A 18 -21.55 19.17 0.72
CA PRO A 18 -22.10 19.33 -0.63
C PRO A 18 -21.87 18.09 -1.50
N PHE A 19 -22.85 17.81 -2.36
CA PHE A 19 -22.71 16.73 -3.35
C PHE A 19 -21.65 17.12 -4.38
N PRO A 20 -20.72 16.23 -4.80
CA PRO A 20 -19.65 16.59 -5.73
C PRO A 20 -20.20 16.85 -7.13
N GLU A 21 -19.85 18.00 -7.70
CA GLU A 21 -20.16 18.34 -9.08
C GLU A 21 -19.12 17.73 -10.03
N ARG A 22 -19.59 16.92 -10.99
CA ARG A 22 -18.76 16.34 -12.03
C ARG A 22 -18.36 17.42 -13.05
N LYS A 23 -17.06 17.51 -13.35
CA LYS A 23 -16.53 18.39 -14.40
C LYS A 23 -16.31 17.60 -15.70
N PRO A 24 -16.16 18.29 -16.86
CA PRO A 24 -15.77 17.64 -18.11
C PRO A 24 -14.50 16.77 -17.93
N GLY A 25 -14.54 15.54 -18.47
CA GLY A 25 -13.47 14.55 -18.32
C GLY A 25 -13.42 13.86 -16.96
N GLU A 26 -14.42 14.10 -16.09
CA GLU A 26 -14.58 13.38 -14.83
C GLU A 26 -15.78 12.43 -14.89
N VAL A 27 -15.78 11.45 -14.01
CA VAL A 27 -16.91 10.58 -13.72
C VAL A 27 -17.32 10.72 -12.26
N LEU A 28 -18.59 10.44 -11.96
CA LEU A 28 -19.08 10.37 -10.60
C LEU A 28 -19.12 8.90 -10.16
N LEU A 29 -18.41 8.58 -9.08
CA LEU A 29 -18.46 7.26 -8.45
C LEU A 29 -19.34 7.31 -7.20
N LYS A 30 -20.22 6.31 -7.07
CA LYS A 30 -20.83 5.92 -5.81
C LYS A 30 -19.88 4.95 -5.11
N ILE A 31 -19.30 5.36 -3.99
CA ILE A 31 -18.32 4.54 -3.26
C ILE A 31 -19.01 3.30 -2.68
N LYS A 32 -18.34 2.16 -2.77
CA LYS A 32 -18.77 0.89 -2.19
C LYS A 32 -17.84 0.39 -1.11
N ALA A 33 -16.55 0.70 -1.22
CA ALA A 33 -15.55 0.36 -0.22
C ALA A 33 -14.39 1.35 -0.26
N VAL A 34 -13.86 1.71 0.90
CA VAL A 34 -12.65 2.53 1.05
C VAL A 34 -11.79 2.02 2.21
N GLY A 35 -10.53 1.70 1.92
CA GLY A 35 -9.54 1.26 2.91
C GLY A 35 -8.98 2.42 3.71
N ILE A 36 -8.68 2.17 4.98
CA ILE A 36 -7.88 3.09 5.80
C ILE A 36 -6.41 2.73 5.60
N CYS A 37 -5.64 3.67 5.06
CA CYS A 37 -4.19 3.53 4.93
C CYS A 37 -3.49 3.85 6.26
N GLY A 38 -2.36 3.19 6.52
CA GLY A 38 -1.51 3.56 7.66
C GLY A 38 -1.07 5.03 7.64
N SER A 39 -1.04 5.68 6.47
CA SER A 39 -0.72 7.10 6.31
C SER A 39 -1.87 8.04 6.74
N ASP A 40 -3.11 7.55 6.82
CA ASP A 40 -4.25 8.35 7.27
C ASP A 40 -4.20 8.57 8.79
N ILE A 41 -3.63 7.63 9.55
CA ILE A 41 -3.50 7.76 11.00
C ILE A 41 -2.70 9.01 11.40
N PRO A 42 -1.45 9.23 10.94
CA PRO A 42 -0.75 10.47 11.25
C PRO A 42 -1.40 11.72 10.62
N ARG A 43 -2.16 11.60 9.52
CA ARG A 43 -2.94 12.74 9.00
C ARG A 43 -4.01 13.17 9.96
N VAL A 44 -4.76 12.23 10.52
CA VAL A 44 -5.83 12.54 11.47
C VAL A 44 -5.27 13.03 12.81
N PHE A 45 -4.27 12.35 13.38
CA PHE A 45 -3.90 12.56 14.78
C PHE A 45 -2.64 13.40 15.01
N ILE A 46 -1.79 13.65 13.99
CA ILE A 46 -0.46 14.22 14.24
C ILE A 46 -0.14 15.44 13.35
N LYS A 47 -0.30 15.32 12.01
CA LYS A 47 0.24 16.32 11.07
C LYS A 47 -0.77 16.98 10.14
N GLY A 48 -1.98 16.44 10.05
CA GLY A 48 -3.02 16.94 9.13
C GLY A 48 -2.80 16.59 7.65
N THR A 49 -3.61 17.23 6.83
CA THR A 49 -3.58 17.24 5.37
C THR A 49 -2.98 18.55 4.85
N TYR A 50 -2.89 18.73 3.53
CA TYR A 50 -2.31 19.94 2.92
C TYR A 50 -3.23 21.18 3.03
N HIS A 51 -4.52 20.98 3.24
CA HIS A 51 -5.52 22.01 3.53
C HIS A 51 -6.62 21.45 4.41
N PHE A 52 -7.42 22.33 5.01
CA PHE A 52 -8.59 21.99 5.80
C PHE A 52 -9.79 22.83 5.35
N PRO A 53 -11.01 22.30 5.39
CA PRO A 53 -11.29 20.88 5.60
C PRO A 53 -10.87 20.03 4.40
N THR A 54 -10.69 18.71 4.60
CA THR A 54 -10.38 17.75 3.55
C THR A 54 -11.10 16.42 3.82
N ILE A 55 -11.83 15.89 2.85
CA ILE A 55 -12.31 14.52 2.88
C ILE A 55 -11.12 13.60 2.63
N ILE A 56 -10.81 12.71 3.58
CA ILE A 56 -9.68 11.80 3.48
C ILE A 56 -10.04 10.50 2.73
N GLY A 57 -9.07 9.59 2.53
CA GLY A 57 -9.24 8.28 1.90
C GLY A 57 -8.83 8.24 0.43
N HIS A 58 -7.94 7.29 0.11
CA HIS A 58 -7.31 7.17 -1.23
C HIS A 58 -7.23 5.72 -1.73
N GLU A 59 -7.69 4.74 -0.95
CA GLU A 59 -7.74 3.33 -1.32
C GLU A 59 -9.21 2.94 -1.53
N PHE A 60 -9.77 3.12 -2.72
CA PHE A 60 -11.21 3.00 -2.89
C PHE A 60 -11.66 2.38 -4.21
N ALA A 61 -12.88 1.85 -4.17
CA ALA A 61 -13.61 1.38 -5.34
C ALA A 61 -15.10 1.69 -5.23
N GLY A 62 -15.73 1.84 -6.37
CA GLY A 62 -17.15 2.16 -6.45
C GLY A 62 -17.74 1.90 -7.82
N GLU A 63 -19.01 2.21 -7.95
CA GLU A 63 -19.80 2.12 -9.17
C GLU A 63 -19.86 3.48 -9.85
N ILE A 64 -19.59 3.53 -11.14
CA ILE A 64 -19.71 4.74 -11.94
C ILE A 64 -21.21 5.00 -12.15
N VAL A 65 -21.71 6.10 -11.59
CA VAL A 65 -23.14 6.47 -11.67
C VAL A 65 -23.41 7.59 -12.66
N GLU A 66 -22.38 8.36 -13.03
CA GLU A 66 -22.47 9.40 -14.06
C GLU A 66 -21.13 9.53 -14.80
N ALA A 67 -21.20 9.58 -16.13
CA ALA A 67 -20.04 9.77 -17.03
C ALA A 67 -20.49 10.43 -18.34
N GLU A 68 -19.56 11.03 -19.10
CA GLU A 68 -19.83 11.49 -20.47
C GLU A 68 -20.07 10.30 -21.41
N ASP A 69 -19.26 9.25 -21.24
CA ASP A 69 -19.44 7.98 -21.95
C ASP A 69 -20.44 7.11 -21.17
N SER A 70 -21.65 6.96 -21.72
CA SER A 70 -22.71 6.16 -21.11
C SER A 70 -22.37 4.67 -20.94
N GLU A 71 -21.38 4.13 -21.70
CA GLU A 71 -20.95 2.73 -21.56
C GLU A 71 -20.19 2.48 -20.24
N LEU A 72 -19.71 3.53 -19.60
CA LEU A 72 -19.07 3.46 -18.29
C LEU A 72 -20.08 3.38 -17.13
N VAL A 73 -21.30 3.87 -17.32
CA VAL A 73 -22.32 3.94 -16.26
C VAL A 73 -22.72 2.51 -15.85
N GLY A 74 -22.75 2.26 -14.54
CA GLY A 74 -23.02 0.95 -13.94
C GLY A 74 -21.79 0.04 -13.87
N ARG A 75 -20.64 0.47 -14.41
CA ARG A 75 -19.39 -0.31 -14.26
C ARG A 75 -18.71 -0.03 -12.93
N GLY A 76 -18.09 -1.07 -12.39
CA GLY A 76 -17.20 -0.93 -11.23
C GLY A 76 -15.83 -0.38 -11.62
N ALA A 77 -15.24 0.45 -10.76
CA ALA A 77 -13.89 0.95 -10.91
C ALA A 77 -13.18 1.12 -9.56
N SER A 78 -11.88 0.88 -9.53
CA SER A 78 -10.94 1.46 -8.56
C SER A 78 -10.25 2.66 -9.21
N VAL A 79 -9.61 3.52 -8.42
CA VAL A 79 -9.11 4.81 -8.91
C VAL A 79 -7.67 5.03 -8.49
N PHE A 80 -6.80 5.25 -9.46
CA PHE A 80 -5.43 5.71 -9.20
C PHE A 80 -5.46 7.09 -8.55
N PRO A 81 -5.04 7.24 -7.28
CA PRO A 81 -5.30 8.48 -6.54
C PRO A 81 -4.37 9.63 -6.88
N LEU A 82 -3.25 9.38 -7.57
CA LEU A 82 -2.29 10.40 -7.97
C LEU A 82 -2.73 11.07 -9.26
N LEU A 83 -2.72 12.40 -9.27
CA LEU A 83 -3.02 13.25 -10.40
C LEU A 83 -1.73 13.95 -10.85
N PRO A 84 -1.07 13.46 -11.91
CA PRO A 84 0.21 14.02 -12.36
C PRO A 84 0.02 15.40 -13.00
N CYS A 85 1.06 16.24 -12.98
CA CYS A 85 0.97 17.58 -13.58
C CYS A 85 0.93 17.56 -15.13
N GLY A 86 1.23 16.42 -15.76
CA GLY A 86 1.21 16.21 -17.20
C GLY A 86 2.35 16.86 -18.01
N LYS A 87 3.20 17.70 -17.40
CA LYS A 87 4.18 18.53 -18.14
C LYS A 87 5.66 18.37 -17.72
N CYS A 88 5.95 17.79 -16.55
CA CYS A 88 7.33 17.57 -16.14
C CYS A 88 7.94 16.33 -16.84
N SER A 89 9.27 16.19 -16.82
CA SER A 89 9.97 15.07 -17.44
C SER A 89 9.48 13.71 -16.96
N ALA A 90 9.22 13.58 -15.66
CA ALA A 90 8.68 12.36 -15.09
C ALA A 90 7.30 12.00 -15.68
N CYS A 91 6.43 12.99 -15.94
CA CYS A 91 5.13 12.76 -16.58
C CYS A 91 5.28 12.40 -18.07
N GLN A 92 6.24 12.98 -18.78
CA GLN A 92 6.52 12.62 -20.18
C GLN A 92 7.01 11.18 -20.32
N GLU A 93 7.67 10.67 -19.29
CA GLU A 93 8.13 9.29 -19.20
C GLU A 93 7.10 8.34 -18.55
N GLU A 94 5.91 8.83 -18.20
CA GLU A 94 4.85 8.12 -17.44
C GLU A 94 5.30 7.65 -16.04
N ASN A 95 6.37 8.23 -15.48
CA ASN A 95 6.85 7.97 -14.13
C ASN A 95 6.12 8.86 -13.11
N TYR A 96 4.80 8.76 -13.05
CA TYR A 96 3.93 9.68 -12.30
C TYR A 96 4.26 9.77 -10.81
N ALA A 97 4.73 8.70 -10.20
CA ALA A 97 5.20 8.68 -8.82
C ALA A 97 6.35 9.68 -8.54
N ARG A 98 7.10 10.07 -9.58
CA ARG A 98 8.22 11.04 -9.52
C ARG A 98 7.80 12.44 -9.96
N CYS A 99 6.52 12.67 -10.23
CA CYS A 99 6.03 14.00 -10.63
C CYS A 99 6.32 15.02 -9.53
N SER A 100 6.98 16.12 -9.86
CA SER A 100 7.36 17.15 -8.90
C SER A 100 6.19 17.98 -8.37
N SER A 101 5.04 17.93 -9.04
CA SER A 101 3.85 18.75 -8.73
C SER A 101 2.56 17.97 -8.97
N TYR A 102 2.46 16.78 -8.36
CA TYR A 102 1.24 15.98 -8.43
C TYR A 102 0.22 16.45 -7.39
N ASP A 103 -1.05 16.23 -7.70
CA ASP A 103 -2.15 16.29 -6.75
C ASP A 103 -2.56 14.87 -6.33
N TYR A 104 -3.33 14.70 -5.25
CA TYR A 104 -3.61 13.38 -4.69
C TYR A 104 -4.93 13.35 -3.95
N TYR A 105 -5.84 12.48 -4.37
CA TYR A 105 -7.11 12.27 -3.67
C TYR A 105 -6.88 11.85 -2.22
N GLY A 106 -7.67 12.40 -1.29
CA GLY A 106 -7.63 12.06 0.14
C GLY A 106 -6.49 12.70 0.95
N SER A 107 -5.70 13.60 0.34
CA SER A 107 -4.66 14.32 1.09
C SER A 107 -4.40 15.73 0.58
N ARG A 108 -4.32 15.94 -0.74
CA ARG A 108 -4.11 17.25 -1.40
C ARG A 108 -5.39 17.81 -1.97
N ARG A 109 -6.37 16.97 -2.14
CA ARG A 109 -7.77 17.25 -2.48
C ARG A 109 -8.67 16.22 -1.83
N ASP A 110 -9.98 16.46 -1.89
CA ASP A 110 -10.96 15.54 -1.32
C ASP A 110 -10.82 14.13 -1.87
N GLY A 111 -10.99 13.16 -0.97
CA GLY A 111 -10.90 11.73 -1.20
C GLY A 111 -12.22 11.01 -1.08
N ALA A 112 -12.16 9.73 -0.80
CA ALA A 112 -13.27 8.80 -0.96
C ALA A 112 -13.89 8.27 0.33
N MET A 113 -13.53 8.79 1.51
CA MET A 113 -14.30 8.47 2.72
C MET A 113 -15.60 9.30 2.74
N ALA A 114 -16.42 9.11 1.70
CA ALA A 114 -17.68 9.77 1.41
C ALA A 114 -18.57 8.84 0.59
N GLU A 115 -19.87 9.15 0.48
CA GLU A 115 -20.81 8.37 -0.34
C GLU A 115 -20.51 8.46 -1.84
N TYR A 116 -20.01 9.61 -2.31
CA TYR A 116 -19.70 9.87 -3.72
C TYR A 116 -18.41 10.67 -3.86
N ILE A 117 -17.76 10.52 -5.01
CA ILE A 117 -16.60 11.32 -5.42
C ILE A 117 -16.60 11.54 -6.94
N ALA A 118 -16.26 12.75 -7.37
CA ALA A 118 -15.94 13.03 -8.78
C ALA A 118 -14.45 12.83 -9.02
N VAL A 119 -14.09 11.98 -9.99
CA VAL A 119 -12.70 11.64 -10.30
C VAL A 119 -12.41 11.72 -11.79
N LYS A 120 -11.16 11.96 -12.15
CA LYS A 120 -10.72 11.94 -13.55
C LYS A 120 -10.97 10.58 -14.19
N GLN A 121 -11.59 10.56 -15.38
CA GLN A 121 -11.85 9.33 -16.12
C GLN A 121 -10.57 8.59 -16.46
N GLU A 122 -9.48 9.30 -16.75
CA GLU A 122 -8.17 8.72 -17.04
C GLU A 122 -7.51 7.97 -15.87
N ASN A 123 -7.95 8.23 -14.64
CA ASN A 123 -7.48 7.57 -13.42
C ASN A 123 -8.24 6.28 -13.09
N LEU A 124 -9.26 5.91 -13.88
CA LEU A 124 -10.04 4.71 -13.64
C LEU A 124 -9.27 3.43 -13.97
N CYS A 125 -9.35 2.46 -13.08
CA CYS A 125 -9.05 1.07 -13.36
C CYS A 125 -10.37 0.30 -13.30
N LEU A 126 -10.94 0.00 -14.49
CA LEU A 126 -12.23 -0.68 -14.59
C LEU A 126 -12.14 -2.11 -14.09
N LEU A 127 -13.17 -2.54 -13.38
CA LEU A 127 -13.20 -3.85 -12.72
C LEU A 127 -13.85 -4.91 -13.60
N PRO A 128 -13.29 -6.13 -13.65
CA PRO A 128 -14.02 -7.33 -14.04
C PRO A 128 -15.20 -7.57 -13.07
N LYS A 129 -16.28 -8.18 -13.57
CA LYS A 129 -17.49 -8.44 -12.74
C LYS A 129 -17.25 -9.37 -11.55
N GLU A 130 -16.21 -10.19 -11.65
CA GLU A 130 -15.82 -11.18 -10.63
C GLU A 130 -15.06 -10.57 -9.45
N VAL A 131 -14.53 -9.35 -9.59
CA VAL A 131 -13.77 -8.67 -8.54
C VAL A 131 -14.72 -7.86 -7.67
N ALA A 132 -14.80 -8.21 -6.38
CA ALA A 132 -15.64 -7.51 -5.43
C ALA A 132 -15.08 -6.12 -5.11
N TYR A 133 -15.95 -5.16 -4.76
CA TYR A 133 -15.52 -3.78 -4.46
C TYR A 133 -14.55 -3.69 -3.28
N GLU A 134 -14.69 -4.55 -2.26
CA GLU A 134 -13.75 -4.60 -1.14
C GLU A 134 -12.35 -5.00 -1.59
N GLU A 135 -12.22 -5.99 -2.49
CA GLU A 135 -10.93 -6.38 -3.07
C GLU A 135 -10.40 -5.28 -3.99
N ALA A 136 -11.29 -4.69 -4.79
CA ALA A 136 -10.95 -3.59 -5.70
C ALA A 136 -10.47 -2.33 -4.97
N ALA A 137 -11.01 -2.02 -3.79
CA ALA A 137 -10.51 -0.92 -2.96
C ALA A 137 -9.06 -1.14 -2.51
N MET A 138 -8.60 -2.40 -2.51
CA MET A 138 -7.20 -2.73 -2.24
C MET A 138 -6.30 -2.67 -3.48
N SER A 139 -6.77 -2.19 -4.63
CA SER A 139 -5.93 -2.02 -5.83
C SER A 139 -4.76 -1.07 -5.58
N GLU A 140 -4.98 0.00 -4.79
CA GLU A 140 -3.92 0.93 -4.41
C GLU A 140 -2.79 0.22 -3.65
N PRO A 141 -3.03 -0.38 -2.47
CA PRO A 141 -1.96 -1.07 -1.76
C PRO A 141 -1.40 -2.28 -2.53
N ALA A 142 -2.20 -2.94 -3.39
CA ALA A 142 -1.71 -4.04 -4.21
C ALA A 142 -0.74 -3.57 -5.30
N ALA A 143 -1.02 -2.42 -5.93
CA ALA A 143 -0.13 -1.81 -6.91
C ALA A 143 1.16 -1.28 -6.26
N VAL A 144 1.08 -0.64 -5.08
CA VAL A 144 2.25 -0.21 -4.30
C VAL A 144 3.14 -1.40 -3.92
N ALA A 145 2.53 -2.49 -3.48
CA ALA A 145 3.25 -3.72 -3.13
C ALA A 145 3.93 -4.36 -4.35
N LEU A 146 3.23 -4.40 -5.50
CA LEU A 146 3.80 -4.90 -6.76
C LEU A 146 4.99 -4.04 -7.20
N HIS A 147 4.85 -2.72 -7.13
CA HIS A 147 5.92 -1.79 -7.48
C HIS A 147 7.17 -2.02 -6.63
N ALA A 148 7.00 -2.17 -5.31
CA ALA A 148 8.09 -2.49 -4.39
C ALA A 148 8.69 -3.88 -4.69
N PHE A 149 7.85 -4.89 -4.98
CA PHE A 149 8.29 -6.23 -5.35
C PHE A 149 9.13 -6.20 -6.63
N LYS A 150 8.68 -5.52 -7.68
CA LYS A 150 9.45 -5.35 -8.94
C LYS A 150 10.82 -4.69 -8.68
N LYS A 151 10.88 -3.70 -7.77
CA LYS A 151 12.16 -3.05 -7.37
C LYS A 151 13.12 -4.01 -6.67
N SER A 152 12.63 -5.07 -6.04
CA SER A 152 13.50 -6.07 -5.42
C SER A 152 14.29 -6.88 -6.44
N GLY A 153 13.77 -7.02 -7.66
CA GLY A 153 14.41 -7.77 -8.74
C GLY A 153 14.45 -9.29 -8.54
N VAL A 154 13.81 -9.81 -7.49
CA VAL A 154 13.78 -11.25 -7.21
C VAL A 154 12.78 -12.00 -8.09
N GLY A 155 13.08 -13.26 -8.36
CA GLY A 155 12.24 -14.15 -9.14
C GLY A 155 12.28 -15.59 -8.63
N ARG A 156 12.00 -16.52 -9.54
CA ARG A 156 12.01 -17.96 -9.23
C ARG A 156 13.40 -18.39 -8.76
N GLY A 157 13.45 -19.08 -7.62
CA GLY A 157 14.69 -19.61 -7.05
C GLY A 157 15.35 -18.72 -6.01
N ASP A 158 15.00 -17.43 -5.96
CA ASP A 158 15.55 -16.46 -5.03
C ASP A 158 14.92 -16.56 -3.64
N THR A 159 15.56 -15.91 -2.67
CA THR A 159 15.08 -15.73 -1.30
C THR A 159 14.81 -14.25 -1.05
N LEU A 160 13.60 -13.92 -0.63
CA LEU A 160 13.15 -12.58 -0.27
C LEU A 160 12.88 -12.48 1.23
N LEU A 161 13.48 -11.48 1.89
CA LEU A 161 13.11 -11.06 3.23
C LEU A 161 12.20 -9.85 3.15
N ILE A 162 11.03 -9.91 3.82
CA ILE A 162 10.11 -8.79 3.98
C ILE A 162 10.10 -8.43 5.47
N TYR A 163 10.64 -7.27 5.80
CA TYR A 163 10.65 -6.75 7.16
C TYR A 163 9.53 -5.72 7.34
N GLY A 164 8.56 -6.02 8.21
CA GLY A 164 7.34 -5.24 8.37
C GLY A 164 6.15 -5.84 7.62
N ILE A 165 5.47 -6.79 8.27
CA ILE A 165 4.32 -7.53 7.74
C ILE A 165 2.99 -6.88 8.13
N GLY A 166 2.81 -5.63 7.67
CA GLY A 166 1.49 -4.98 7.57
C GLY A 166 0.81 -5.35 6.25
N THR A 167 -0.23 -4.60 5.88
CA THR A 167 -0.98 -4.84 4.63
C THR A 167 -0.06 -4.92 3.41
N ILE A 168 0.81 -3.93 3.20
CA ILE A 168 1.73 -3.92 2.04
C ILE A 168 2.70 -5.10 2.09
N GLY A 169 3.33 -5.38 3.24
CA GLY A 169 4.28 -6.49 3.35
C GLY A 169 3.66 -7.86 3.06
N LEU A 170 2.41 -8.09 3.49
CA LEU A 170 1.69 -9.34 3.18
C LEU A 170 1.27 -9.42 1.71
N ILE A 171 0.92 -8.29 1.07
CA ILE A 171 0.65 -8.28 -0.37
C ILE A 171 1.93 -8.52 -1.16
N VAL A 172 3.07 -7.93 -0.77
CA VAL A 172 4.40 -8.27 -1.37
C VAL A 172 4.68 -9.77 -1.26
N ALA A 173 4.40 -10.38 -0.11
CA ALA A 173 4.57 -11.82 0.07
C ALA A 173 3.68 -12.64 -0.87
N GLN A 174 2.44 -12.21 -1.10
CA GLN A 174 1.56 -12.85 -2.08
C GLN A 174 2.09 -12.70 -3.51
N TRP A 175 2.58 -11.52 -3.90
CA TRP A 175 3.23 -11.32 -5.19
C TRP A 175 4.46 -12.21 -5.36
N ALA A 176 5.31 -12.30 -4.35
CA ALA A 176 6.47 -13.19 -4.36
C ALA A 176 6.07 -14.65 -4.54
N LYS A 177 5.03 -15.10 -3.83
CA LYS A 177 4.47 -16.46 -3.95
C LYS A 177 3.91 -16.70 -5.37
N ALA A 178 3.15 -15.76 -5.91
CA ALA A 178 2.58 -15.84 -7.26
C ALA A 178 3.64 -15.88 -8.36
N THR A 179 4.80 -15.27 -8.12
CA THR A 179 5.95 -15.28 -9.05
C THR A 179 6.84 -16.52 -8.89
N GLY A 180 6.65 -17.30 -7.83
CA GLY A 180 7.41 -18.53 -7.55
C GLY A 180 8.76 -18.27 -6.89
N VAL A 181 8.90 -17.21 -6.10
CA VAL A 181 10.05 -16.98 -5.22
C VAL A 181 10.19 -18.18 -4.29
N LYS A 182 11.41 -18.70 -4.14
CA LYS A 182 11.66 -19.96 -3.45
C LYS A 182 11.43 -19.87 -1.95
N ASN A 183 12.05 -18.88 -1.30
CA ASN A 183 11.91 -18.65 0.13
C ASN A 183 11.39 -17.23 0.36
N ILE A 184 10.28 -17.12 1.08
CA ILE A 184 9.68 -15.84 1.47
C ILE A 184 9.74 -15.77 2.99
N ILE A 185 10.70 -15.00 3.51
CA ILE A 185 10.91 -14.83 4.94
C ILE A 185 10.20 -13.56 5.39
N LEU A 186 9.37 -13.66 6.41
CA LEU A 186 8.59 -12.56 6.96
C LEU A 186 9.05 -12.22 8.36
N ALA A 187 9.39 -10.96 8.62
CA ALA A 187 9.78 -10.48 9.94
C ALA A 187 8.77 -9.47 10.49
N ALA A 188 8.21 -9.77 11.66
CA ALA A 188 7.30 -8.90 12.42
C ALA A 188 7.87 -8.60 13.81
N ARG A 189 7.20 -7.69 14.55
CA ARG A 189 7.55 -7.34 15.93
C ARG A 189 6.58 -7.90 16.98
N THR A 190 5.53 -8.61 16.55
CA THR A 190 4.49 -9.19 17.42
C THR A 190 4.13 -10.59 16.96
N ASP A 191 3.80 -11.46 17.93
CA ASP A 191 3.44 -12.85 17.65
C ASP A 191 2.14 -12.95 16.85
N ASP A 192 1.15 -12.10 17.13
CA ASP A 192 -0.15 -12.10 16.44
C ASP A 192 0.00 -11.93 14.93
N LYS A 193 0.91 -11.04 14.48
CA LYS A 193 1.21 -10.84 13.07
C LYS A 193 1.93 -12.04 12.46
N VAL A 194 2.82 -12.67 13.21
CA VAL A 194 3.48 -13.91 12.80
C VAL A 194 2.46 -15.03 12.60
N GLU A 195 1.57 -15.23 13.58
CA GLU A 195 0.52 -16.24 13.49
C GLU A 195 -0.45 -15.97 12.35
N PHE A 196 -0.86 -14.71 12.16
CA PHE A 196 -1.68 -14.32 11.03
C PHE A 196 -1.03 -14.66 9.69
N SER A 197 0.27 -14.36 9.56
CA SER A 197 1.04 -14.69 8.35
C SER A 197 1.11 -16.21 8.10
N LYS A 198 1.31 -17.00 9.18
CA LYS A 198 1.32 -18.46 9.08
C LYS A 198 -0.04 -19.02 8.65
N LYS A 199 -1.15 -18.44 9.13
CA LYS A 199 -2.50 -18.80 8.68
C LYS A 199 -2.73 -18.50 7.19
N LEU A 200 -2.07 -17.49 6.64
CA LEU A 200 -2.06 -17.18 5.21
C LEU A 200 -1.11 -18.07 4.38
N GLY A 201 -0.45 -19.04 5.03
CA GLY A 201 0.42 -20.02 4.36
C GLY A 201 1.89 -19.58 4.20
N PHE A 202 2.34 -18.62 5.00
CA PHE A 202 3.75 -18.19 5.04
C PHE A 202 4.45 -18.79 6.26
N SER A 203 5.05 -19.98 6.08
CA SER A 203 5.67 -20.74 7.18
C SER A 203 6.94 -20.11 7.76
N LEU A 204 7.70 -19.37 6.95
CA LEU A 204 8.95 -18.70 7.37
C LEU A 204 8.65 -17.30 7.94
N ALA A 205 7.69 -17.20 8.86
CA ALA A 205 7.36 -15.96 9.56
C ALA A 205 7.87 -16.01 11.01
N VAL A 206 8.56 -14.94 11.44
CA VAL A 206 9.20 -14.86 12.78
C VAL A 206 8.96 -13.52 13.46
N ASN A 207 9.01 -13.53 14.78
CA ASN A 207 9.02 -12.33 15.60
C ASN A 207 10.46 -11.87 15.82
N ALA A 208 10.92 -10.88 15.06
CA ALA A 208 12.29 -10.38 15.10
C ALA A 208 12.74 -9.81 16.46
N LYS A 209 11.81 -9.57 17.41
CA LYS A 209 12.16 -9.19 18.80
C LYS A 209 12.49 -10.39 19.70
N LYS A 210 12.02 -11.57 19.34
CA LYS A 210 12.11 -12.78 20.17
C LYS A 210 12.96 -13.86 19.51
N ASP A 211 12.83 -13.98 18.20
CA ASP A 211 13.45 -15.03 17.40
C ASP A 211 14.75 -14.54 16.76
N ASN A 212 15.65 -15.47 16.46
CA ASN A 212 16.89 -15.15 15.76
C ASN A 212 16.67 -15.15 14.24
N LEU A 213 16.29 -13.98 13.69
CA LEU A 213 16.06 -13.80 12.26
C LEU A 213 17.32 -14.12 11.43
N ALA A 214 18.51 -13.76 11.93
CA ALA A 214 19.76 -14.04 11.23
C ALA A 214 20.02 -15.55 11.09
N LYS A 215 19.73 -16.34 12.12
CA LYS A 215 19.82 -17.81 12.06
C LYS A 215 18.85 -18.38 11.02
N LEU A 216 17.61 -17.93 11.01
CA LEU A 216 16.61 -18.36 10.01
C LEU A 216 17.08 -18.05 8.59
N VAL A 217 17.61 -16.86 8.35
CA VAL A 217 18.16 -16.47 7.04
C VAL A 217 19.35 -17.35 6.67
N GLN A 218 20.27 -17.61 7.60
CA GLN A 218 21.42 -18.50 7.35
C GLN A 218 20.97 -19.90 6.95
N GLU A 219 20.01 -20.48 7.66
CA GLU A 219 19.45 -21.81 7.37
C GLU A 219 18.75 -21.84 6.00
N ALA A 220 17.91 -20.85 5.70
CA ALA A 220 17.15 -20.76 4.45
C ALA A 220 18.03 -20.51 3.21
N THR A 221 19.25 -19.95 3.40
CA THR A 221 20.14 -19.52 2.31
C THR A 221 21.49 -20.23 2.30
N ASN A 222 21.67 -21.26 3.13
CA ASN A 222 22.97 -21.95 3.32
C ASN A 222 24.10 -20.97 3.65
N GLY A 223 23.83 -19.96 4.48
CA GLY A 223 24.80 -18.97 4.94
C GLY A 223 25.07 -17.80 3.97
N LEU A 224 24.50 -17.79 2.76
CA LEU A 224 24.77 -16.76 1.75
C LEU A 224 24.10 -15.41 2.04
N GLY A 225 22.98 -15.39 2.77
CA GLY A 225 22.10 -14.25 2.90
C GLY A 225 21.03 -14.20 1.81
N VAL A 226 20.05 -13.27 1.95
CA VAL A 226 18.91 -13.17 1.05
C VAL A 226 19.25 -12.39 -0.23
N ASP A 227 18.61 -12.72 -1.34
CA ASP A 227 18.78 -12.04 -2.64
C ASP A 227 18.29 -10.59 -2.58
N ALA A 228 17.17 -10.36 -1.91
CA ALA A 228 16.72 -9.02 -1.58
C ALA A 228 16.00 -8.95 -0.24
N CYS A 229 16.04 -7.74 0.33
CA CYS A 229 15.20 -7.34 1.46
C CYS A 229 14.25 -6.24 1.03
N ILE A 230 12.99 -6.27 1.51
CA ILE A 230 12.08 -5.12 1.44
C ILE A 230 11.86 -4.65 2.88
N GLU A 231 12.35 -3.46 3.18
CA GLU A 231 12.19 -2.81 4.47
C GLU A 231 10.90 -1.95 4.46
N GLY A 232 9.88 -2.41 5.16
CA GLY A 232 8.55 -1.81 5.19
C GLY A 232 8.17 -1.15 6.53
N THR A 233 9.11 -0.99 7.46
CA THR A 233 8.82 -0.39 8.78
C THR A 233 9.15 1.10 8.86
N GLY A 234 10.15 1.57 8.11
CA GLY A 234 10.69 2.92 8.20
C GLY A 234 11.43 3.19 9.51
N ALA A 235 12.04 2.15 10.11
CA ALA A 235 12.83 2.27 11.34
C ALA A 235 14.31 1.92 11.10
N PRO A 236 15.24 2.57 11.82
CA PRO A 236 16.68 2.36 11.61
C PRO A 236 17.13 0.91 11.82
N GLU A 237 16.72 0.27 12.92
CA GLU A 237 17.16 -1.09 13.26
C GLU A 237 16.76 -2.14 12.21
N PRO A 238 15.49 -2.24 11.74
CA PRO A 238 15.12 -3.13 10.65
C PRO A 238 15.87 -2.86 9.35
N TRP A 239 16.14 -1.59 9.05
CA TRP A 239 16.89 -1.21 7.86
C TRP A 239 18.34 -1.72 7.91
N GLU A 240 19.05 -1.54 9.05
CA GLU A 240 20.39 -2.08 9.26
C GLU A 240 20.41 -3.61 9.24
N GLU A 241 19.38 -4.23 9.78
CA GLU A 241 19.25 -5.68 9.76
C GLU A 241 19.05 -6.20 8.33
N CYS A 242 18.24 -5.55 7.52
CA CYS A 242 18.10 -5.84 6.08
C CYS A 242 19.43 -5.73 5.33
N ILE A 243 20.23 -4.68 5.58
CA ILE A 243 21.57 -4.52 5.01
C ILE A 243 22.49 -5.68 5.44
N SER A 244 22.38 -6.09 6.70
CA SER A 244 23.22 -7.14 7.27
C SER A 244 22.88 -8.52 6.70
N LEU A 245 21.61 -8.80 6.45
CA LEU A 245 21.10 -10.10 6.01
C LEU A 245 21.10 -10.29 4.49
N ALA A 246 21.22 -9.22 3.70
CA ALA A 246 21.37 -9.31 2.25
C ALA A 246 22.70 -10.01 1.90
N LYS A 247 22.69 -10.86 0.86
CA LYS A 247 23.89 -11.48 0.31
C LYS A 247 24.81 -10.46 -0.37
N ALA A 248 26.04 -10.83 -0.71
CA ALA A 248 26.89 -10.01 -1.57
C ALA A 248 26.22 -9.82 -2.95
N GLY A 249 26.23 -8.56 -3.47
CA GLY A 249 25.50 -8.17 -4.68
C GLY A 249 23.98 -8.11 -4.50
N GLY A 250 23.49 -8.32 -3.29
CA GLY A 250 22.06 -8.30 -2.97
C GLY A 250 21.44 -6.90 -3.00
N ARG A 251 20.13 -6.84 -2.79
CA ARG A 251 19.34 -5.59 -2.88
C ARG A 251 18.54 -5.32 -1.62
N VAL A 252 18.45 -4.04 -1.23
CA VAL A 252 17.57 -3.57 -0.15
C VAL A 252 16.63 -2.51 -0.71
N VAL A 253 15.34 -2.79 -0.66
CA VAL A 253 14.28 -1.86 -1.08
C VAL A 253 13.75 -1.11 0.13
N CYS A 254 13.86 0.22 0.11
CA CYS A 254 13.34 1.11 1.14
C CYS A 254 11.87 1.44 0.81
N LEU A 255 10.93 0.87 1.56
CA LEU A 255 9.49 1.04 1.38
C LEU A 255 8.85 1.77 2.55
N GLY A 256 9.30 1.50 3.77
CA GLY A 256 8.71 2.07 4.99
C GLY A 256 8.88 3.58 5.08
N ASN A 257 7.81 4.30 5.42
CA ASN A 257 7.87 5.73 5.68
C ASN A 257 8.49 5.99 7.06
N PRO A 258 9.61 6.70 7.16
CA PRO A 258 10.24 7.00 8.46
C PRO A 258 9.38 7.97 9.27
N LEU A 259 9.21 7.68 10.55
CA LEU A 259 8.53 8.56 11.52
C LEU A 259 9.51 9.51 12.22
N GLY A 260 10.82 9.32 12.03
CA GLY A 260 11.88 10.10 12.65
C GLY A 260 13.17 10.05 11.85
N GLY A 261 14.28 10.41 12.48
CA GLY A 261 15.59 10.35 11.87
C GLY A 261 15.99 8.91 11.51
N MET A 262 16.57 8.72 10.32
CA MET A 262 17.19 7.46 9.90
C MET A 262 18.70 7.57 10.13
N SER A 263 19.24 6.69 10.96
CA SER A 263 20.67 6.57 11.23
C SER A 263 21.20 5.24 10.74
N LEU A 264 22.49 5.18 10.43
CA LEU A 264 23.18 3.98 10.00
C LEU A 264 24.49 3.88 10.78
N PHE A 265 24.71 2.78 11.48
CA PHE A 265 25.99 2.53 12.13
C PHE A 265 27.08 2.21 11.11
N GLN A 266 28.33 2.50 11.49
CA GLN A 266 29.51 2.30 10.64
C GLN A 266 29.59 0.87 10.08
N ASP A 267 29.28 -0.13 10.89
CA ASP A 267 29.29 -1.53 10.49
C ASP A 267 28.30 -1.86 9.36
N ALA A 268 27.10 -1.31 9.42
CA ALA A 268 26.11 -1.49 8.35
C ALA A 268 26.56 -0.77 7.07
N TYR A 269 27.14 0.43 7.20
CA TYR A 269 27.71 1.13 6.05
C TYR A 269 28.86 0.34 5.41
N TRP A 270 29.78 -0.26 6.21
CA TRP A 270 30.81 -1.14 5.69
C TRP A 270 30.24 -2.36 4.95
N LYS A 271 29.11 -2.91 5.39
CA LYS A 271 28.45 -4.02 4.70
C LYS A 271 27.93 -3.60 3.33
N ILE A 272 27.36 -2.37 3.19
CA ILE A 272 26.97 -1.84 1.88
C ILE A 272 28.15 -1.84 0.92
N LEU A 273 29.31 -1.30 1.36
CA LEU A 273 30.51 -1.23 0.53
C LEU A 273 31.06 -2.62 0.18
N ARG A 274 31.31 -3.44 1.20
CA ARG A 274 32.00 -4.73 1.02
C ARG A 274 31.17 -5.79 0.31
N LYS A 275 29.85 -5.71 0.43
CA LYS A 275 28.94 -6.60 -0.27
C LYS A 275 28.44 -6.02 -1.61
N GLU A 276 28.85 -4.80 -1.97
CA GLU A 276 28.38 -4.09 -3.17
C GLU A 276 26.85 -4.09 -3.29
N LEU A 277 26.16 -3.73 -2.19
CA LEU A 277 24.70 -3.77 -2.14
C LEU A 277 24.07 -2.68 -2.98
N THR A 278 22.96 -3.00 -3.62
CA THR A 278 22.09 -2.02 -4.27
C THR A 278 21.00 -1.57 -3.28
N LEU A 279 20.97 -0.26 -2.93
CA LEU A 279 19.90 0.34 -2.16
C LEU A 279 18.90 1.02 -3.11
N VAL A 280 17.63 0.69 -3.02
CA VAL A 280 16.58 1.15 -3.95
C VAL A 280 15.42 1.76 -3.19
N GLY A 281 15.09 3.02 -3.48
CA GLY A 281 13.83 3.63 -3.01
C GLY A 281 12.64 3.18 -3.84
N THR A 282 11.48 3.07 -3.21
CA THR A 282 10.19 2.87 -3.88
C THR A 282 9.18 3.89 -3.39
N TRP A 283 8.32 4.39 -4.27
CA TRP A 283 7.29 5.36 -3.94
C TRP A 283 6.08 5.19 -4.83
N ASN A 284 4.88 5.05 -4.21
CA ASN A 284 3.63 4.87 -4.95
C ASN A 284 3.68 3.64 -5.91
N SER A 285 3.14 3.78 -7.12
CA SER A 285 3.03 2.71 -8.12
C SER A 285 3.05 3.27 -9.53
N SER A 286 3.21 2.41 -10.55
CA SER A 286 3.13 2.76 -11.96
C SER A 286 1.68 2.69 -12.45
N PHE A 287 1.26 3.69 -13.24
CA PHE A 287 -0.04 3.76 -13.89
C PHE A 287 0.09 4.31 -15.33
N GLY A 288 1.09 3.85 -16.05
CA GLY A 288 1.36 4.27 -17.42
C GLY A 288 0.87 3.30 -18.48
N SER A 289 1.10 3.64 -19.74
CA SER A 289 0.79 2.76 -20.88
C SER A 289 1.76 1.59 -20.97
N ARG A 290 3.03 1.81 -20.61
CA ARG A 290 4.11 0.81 -20.68
C ARG A 290 4.15 -0.09 -19.44
N GLU A 291 3.95 0.47 -18.28
CA GLU A 291 3.94 -0.23 -17.00
C GLU A 291 2.72 0.22 -16.19
N ASN A 292 1.92 -0.74 -15.77
CA ASN A 292 0.69 -0.45 -15.04
C ASN A 292 0.47 -1.49 -13.93
N ASP A 293 0.95 -1.17 -12.74
CA ASP A 293 0.82 -2.02 -11.56
C ASP A 293 -0.65 -2.24 -11.15
N TRP A 294 -1.54 -1.31 -11.50
CA TRP A 294 -2.96 -1.39 -11.19
C TRP A 294 -3.69 -2.42 -12.04
N ARG A 295 -3.43 -2.43 -13.35
CA ARG A 295 -3.99 -3.45 -14.25
C ARG A 295 -3.50 -4.84 -13.85
N GLU A 296 -2.21 -4.97 -13.53
CA GLU A 296 -1.65 -6.24 -13.06
C GLU A 296 -2.29 -6.69 -11.74
N ALA A 297 -2.55 -5.76 -10.79
CA ALA A 297 -3.20 -6.07 -9.53
C ALA A 297 -4.65 -6.53 -9.75
N VAL A 298 -5.45 -5.80 -10.54
CA VAL A 298 -6.83 -6.18 -10.84
C VAL A 298 -6.89 -7.52 -11.59
N GLN A 299 -5.98 -7.75 -12.55
CA GLN A 299 -5.88 -9.04 -13.23
C GLN A 299 -5.49 -10.17 -12.26
N ALA A 300 -4.60 -9.92 -11.31
CA ALA A 300 -4.20 -10.92 -10.32
C ALA A 300 -5.32 -11.25 -9.32
N MET A 301 -6.20 -10.29 -9.01
CA MET A 301 -7.43 -10.54 -8.25
C MET A 301 -8.38 -11.43 -9.05
N GLN A 302 -8.63 -11.11 -10.31
CA GLN A 302 -9.49 -11.90 -11.19
C GLN A 302 -8.98 -13.33 -11.35
N ASP A 303 -7.67 -13.51 -11.55
CA ASP A 303 -7.00 -14.80 -11.70
C ASP A 303 -6.82 -15.55 -10.38
N LYS A 304 -7.23 -14.95 -9.25
CA LYS A 304 -7.05 -15.49 -7.88
C LYS A 304 -5.58 -15.76 -7.52
N ARG A 305 -4.65 -15.03 -8.10
CA ARG A 305 -3.23 -15.03 -7.74
C ARG A 305 -2.96 -14.21 -6.47
N LEU A 306 -3.84 -13.26 -6.17
CA LEU A 306 -3.88 -12.52 -4.91
C LEU A 306 -5.17 -12.84 -4.17
N ASP A 307 -5.05 -13.08 -2.87
CA ASP A 307 -6.15 -13.19 -1.93
C ASP A 307 -6.14 -11.96 -1.00
N LEU A 308 -6.69 -10.85 -1.50
CA LEU A 308 -6.75 -9.61 -0.75
C LEU A 308 -7.88 -9.62 0.27
N LYS A 309 -8.92 -10.40 0.02
CA LYS A 309 -10.08 -10.50 0.92
C LYS A 309 -9.69 -11.04 2.30
N SER A 310 -8.79 -12.02 2.36
CA SER A 310 -8.27 -12.56 3.62
C SER A 310 -7.44 -11.56 4.43
N LEU A 311 -7.01 -10.44 3.82
CA LEU A 311 -6.30 -9.37 4.51
C LEU A 311 -7.24 -8.34 5.15
N ILE A 312 -8.53 -8.31 4.79
CA ILE A 312 -9.52 -7.38 5.34
C ILE A 312 -10.01 -7.92 6.67
N THR A 313 -9.40 -7.49 7.75
CA THR A 313 -9.67 -7.99 9.10
C THR A 313 -10.85 -7.29 9.77
N HIS A 314 -11.08 -6.02 9.44
CA HIS A 314 -12.12 -5.20 10.05
C HIS A 314 -12.92 -4.43 9.01
N ARG A 315 -14.23 -4.44 9.18
CA ARG A 315 -15.19 -3.71 8.34
C ARG A 315 -16.05 -2.84 9.22
N PHE A 316 -16.20 -1.59 8.81
CA PHE A 316 -17.01 -0.58 9.51
C PHE A 316 -17.88 0.16 8.49
N SER A 317 -18.96 0.76 8.94
CA SER A 317 -19.64 1.83 8.21
C SER A 317 -18.89 3.17 8.42
N LEU A 318 -19.11 4.17 7.58
CA LEU A 318 -18.50 5.49 7.79
C LEU A 318 -18.90 6.12 9.12
N ALA A 319 -20.10 5.83 9.63
CA ALA A 319 -20.55 6.34 10.92
C ALA A 319 -19.74 5.80 12.11
N GLU A 320 -19.12 4.63 11.97
CA GLU A 320 -18.29 3.99 13.00
C GLU A 320 -16.80 4.41 12.93
N TYR A 321 -16.51 5.52 12.26
CA TYR A 321 -15.14 6.00 12.01
C TYR A 321 -14.28 6.14 13.27
N GLN A 322 -14.88 6.56 14.38
CA GLN A 322 -14.14 6.74 15.64
C GLN A 322 -13.53 5.43 16.12
N GLU A 323 -14.31 4.34 16.06
CA GLU A 323 -13.83 3.01 16.42
C GLU A 323 -12.74 2.51 15.46
N ALA A 324 -12.97 2.65 14.15
CA ALA A 324 -12.01 2.24 13.12
C ALA A 324 -10.66 2.96 13.24
N PHE A 325 -10.67 4.28 13.44
CA PHE A 325 -9.44 5.06 13.59
C PHE A 325 -8.76 4.82 14.94
N SER A 326 -9.52 4.69 16.05
CA SER A 326 -8.99 4.39 17.38
C SER A 326 -8.33 3.01 17.41
N LEU A 327 -8.95 2.00 16.82
CA LEU A 327 -8.39 0.65 16.68
C LEU A 327 -6.97 0.70 16.07
N MET A 328 -6.82 1.43 14.96
CA MET A 328 -5.53 1.54 14.27
C MET A 328 -4.53 2.42 15.00
N HIS A 329 -4.97 3.52 15.60
CA HIS A 329 -4.12 4.48 16.30
C HIS A 329 -3.56 3.89 17.60
N GLU A 330 -4.42 3.29 18.40
CA GLU A 330 -4.07 2.72 19.71
C GLU A 330 -3.53 1.29 19.60
N ARG A 331 -3.68 0.64 18.42
CA ARG A 331 -3.25 -0.74 18.18
C ARG A 331 -3.84 -1.71 19.21
N ARG A 332 -5.13 -1.57 19.49
CA ARG A 332 -5.84 -2.34 20.53
C ARG A 332 -5.82 -3.83 20.30
N GLU A 333 -5.84 -4.23 19.05
CA GLU A 333 -5.77 -5.63 18.61
C GLU A 333 -5.03 -5.78 17.30
N MET A 334 -4.81 -7.03 16.87
CA MET A 334 -4.17 -7.30 15.59
C MET A 334 -5.11 -6.93 14.44
N TYR A 335 -4.64 -6.09 13.55
CA TYR A 335 -5.30 -5.76 12.29
C TYR A 335 -4.32 -5.84 11.11
N CYS A 336 -4.87 -6.10 9.92
CA CYS A 336 -4.16 -5.98 8.65
C CYS A 336 -4.77 -4.84 7.82
N LYS A 337 -5.87 -5.06 7.12
CA LYS A 337 -6.63 -3.99 6.47
C LYS A 337 -7.92 -3.70 7.25
N VAL A 338 -8.09 -2.42 7.56
CA VAL A 338 -9.35 -1.86 8.08
C VAL A 338 -10.03 -1.11 6.93
N MET A 339 -11.34 -1.28 6.78
CA MET A 339 -12.07 -0.80 5.61
C MET A 339 -13.47 -0.30 6.00
N PHE A 340 -13.89 0.77 5.36
CA PHE A 340 -15.30 1.18 5.36
C PHE A 340 -16.02 0.54 4.17
N VAL A 341 -17.20 -0.02 4.43
CA VAL A 341 -18.08 -0.64 3.42
C VAL A 341 -19.40 0.10 3.41
N MET A 342 -19.92 0.44 2.21
CA MET A 342 -21.10 1.27 2.00
C MET A 342 -22.14 0.55 1.13
#